data_5246e99b17bd4ead9db0098021d41dc2
#
_entry.id   5246e99b17bd4ead9db0098021d41dc2
#
_cell.length_a   1.000
_cell.length_b   1.000
_cell.length_c   1.000
_cell.angle_alpha   90.00
_cell.angle_beta   90.00
_cell.angle_gamma   90.00
#
_symmetry.space_group_name_H-M   'P 1'
#
loop_
_entity.id
_entity.type
_entity.pdbx_description
1 polymer ?
#
loop_
_entity_poly.entity_id
_entity_poly.type
_entity_poly.pdbx_seq_one_letter_code
_entity_poly.pdbx_strand_id
1 'polypeptide(L)'
;MLKVKIKKLVENAVIPFKTHDSDFCYDCVATSEEEIAPGVWKYGLGLAFQIERTHHWFKDTKEHILSIDGRPRSSIWKTGMILSNSAPTIDEPYTGEVSVIFYHVKPEMPRYKVGDRVVQIKLGVTTPLEFEEVSELSETERGSGGFGSTGK
;
A
#
# COMPACT_ATOMS: atom_id res chain seq x y z
N MET A 1 8.44 14.69 -13.74
CA MET A 1 7.35 13.93 -13.09
C MET A 1 7.60 12.47 -13.36
N LEU A 2 7.44 11.56 -12.38
CA LEU A 2 7.50 10.12 -12.60
C LEU A 2 6.19 9.67 -13.27
N LYS A 3 6.26 8.75 -14.21
CA LYS A 3 5.10 8.25 -14.93
C LYS A 3 4.77 6.83 -14.46
N VAL A 4 3.49 6.55 -14.21
CA VAL A 4 2.97 5.22 -13.93
C VAL A 4 1.98 4.87 -15.05
N LYS A 5 2.29 3.82 -15.80
CA LYS A 5 1.34 3.24 -16.75
C LYS A 5 0.32 2.42 -15.99
N ILE A 6 -0.93 2.53 -16.40
CA ILE A 6 -2.04 1.80 -15.80
C ILE A 6 -2.78 1.04 -16.90
N LYS A 7 -2.97 -0.27 -16.67
CA LYS A 7 -3.84 -1.11 -17.50
C LYS A 7 -5.12 -1.39 -16.74
N LYS A 8 -6.26 -1.02 -17.31
CA LYS A 8 -7.56 -1.50 -16.85
C LYS A 8 -7.75 -2.96 -17.26
N LEU A 9 -8.05 -3.80 -16.27
CA LEU A 9 -8.32 -5.23 -16.48
C LEU A 9 -9.82 -5.51 -16.64
N VAL A 10 -10.65 -4.56 -16.17
CA VAL A 10 -12.11 -4.56 -16.30
C VAL A 10 -12.58 -3.17 -16.75
N GLU A 11 -13.71 -3.10 -17.44
CA GLU A 11 -14.21 -1.86 -18.07
C GLU A 11 -14.52 -0.77 -17.01
N ASN A 12 -15.14 -1.17 -15.90
CA ASN A 12 -15.53 -0.28 -14.79
C ASN A 12 -14.39 0.11 -13.85
N ALA A 13 -13.15 -0.30 -14.13
CA ALA A 13 -12.01 0.12 -13.33
C ALA A 13 -11.80 1.63 -13.36
N VAL A 14 -11.54 2.23 -12.21
CA VAL A 14 -11.35 3.67 -12.05
C VAL A 14 -9.86 3.96 -11.88
N ILE A 15 -9.32 4.85 -12.70
CA ILE A 15 -7.94 5.33 -12.55
C ILE A 15 -7.82 6.04 -11.20
N PRO A 16 -6.77 5.74 -10.40
CA PRO A 16 -6.57 6.39 -9.10
C PRO A 16 -6.56 7.91 -9.22
N PHE A 17 -7.26 8.57 -8.31
CA PHE A 17 -7.46 10.02 -8.39
C PHE A 17 -7.31 10.69 -7.02
N LYS A 18 -7.12 12.00 -7.03
CA LYS A 18 -7.13 12.87 -5.86
C LYS A 18 -8.40 13.69 -5.85
N THR A 19 -8.95 13.97 -4.67
CA THR A 19 -10.06 14.92 -4.52
C THR A 19 -9.53 16.36 -4.60
N HIS A 20 -8.36 16.61 -4.01
CA HIS A 20 -7.63 17.88 -4.08
C HIS A 20 -6.22 17.64 -4.60
N ASP A 21 -5.68 18.53 -5.43
CA ASP A 21 -4.34 18.40 -6.01
C ASP A 21 -3.24 18.30 -4.93
N SER A 22 -3.47 18.93 -3.78
CA SER A 22 -2.58 18.88 -2.62
C SER A 22 -2.65 17.59 -1.81
N ASP A 23 -3.60 16.69 -2.08
CA ASP A 23 -3.68 15.41 -1.37
C ASP A 23 -2.41 14.59 -1.64
N PHE A 24 -1.91 13.93 -0.60
CA PHE A 24 -0.67 13.16 -0.71
C PHE A 24 -0.87 11.82 -1.46
N CYS A 25 -2.01 11.17 -1.24
CA CYS A 25 -2.33 9.87 -1.83
C CYS A 25 -3.41 9.97 -2.91
N TYR A 26 -3.50 8.93 -3.73
CA TYR A 26 -4.53 8.74 -4.74
C TYR A 26 -5.53 7.70 -4.26
N ASP A 27 -6.81 8.02 -4.27
CA ASP A 27 -7.90 7.09 -3.94
C ASP A 27 -8.07 6.02 -5.02
N CYS A 28 -8.31 4.77 -4.59
CA CYS A 28 -8.61 3.63 -5.46
C CYS A 28 -9.98 3.05 -5.11
N VAL A 29 -10.73 2.69 -6.17
CA VAL A 29 -12.09 2.18 -6.09
C VAL A 29 -12.11 0.67 -6.30
N ALA A 30 -12.88 -0.06 -5.48
CA ALA A 30 -13.08 -1.49 -5.66
C ALA A 30 -13.96 -1.80 -6.88
N THR A 31 -13.52 -2.75 -7.69
CA THR A 31 -14.28 -3.29 -8.84
C THR A 31 -14.86 -4.68 -8.57
N SER A 32 -14.33 -5.36 -7.56
CA SER A 32 -14.80 -6.67 -7.11
C SER A 32 -14.66 -6.80 -5.60
N GLU A 33 -15.45 -7.70 -5.02
CA GLU A 33 -15.36 -8.10 -3.62
C GLU A 33 -15.55 -9.62 -3.50
N GLU A 34 -14.76 -10.26 -2.65
CA GLU A 34 -14.79 -11.69 -2.42
C GLU A 34 -14.48 -11.99 -0.95
N GLU A 35 -15.27 -12.81 -0.30
CA GLU A 35 -14.93 -13.37 1.01
C GLU A 35 -14.03 -14.59 0.80
N ILE A 36 -12.73 -14.42 1.02
CA ILE A 36 -11.71 -15.46 0.79
C ILE A 36 -11.51 -16.41 1.98
N ALA A 37 -11.98 -16.00 3.16
CA ALA A 37 -12.08 -16.79 4.37
C ALA A 37 -13.10 -16.11 5.31
N PRO A 38 -13.64 -16.78 6.33
CA PRO A 38 -14.61 -16.18 7.25
C PRO A 38 -14.14 -14.84 7.82
N GLY A 39 -14.86 -13.77 7.48
CA GLY A 39 -14.53 -12.40 7.87
C GLY A 39 -13.32 -11.79 7.16
N VAL A 40 -12.76 -12.44 6.13
CA VAL A 40 -11.62 -11.94 5.36
C VAL A 40 -12.07 -11.60 3.94
N TRP A 41 -12.00 -10.33 3.59
CA TRP A 41 -12.51 -9.79 2.33
C TRP A 41 -11.40 -9.26 1.44
N LYS A 42 -11.37 -9.74 0.21
CA LYS A 42 -10.49 -9.25 -0.86
C LYS A 42 -11.27 -8.30 -1.76
N TYR A 43 -10.68 -7.15 -2.06
CA TYR A 43 -11.21 -6.16 -2.99
C TYR A 43 -10.23 -5.99 -4.13
N GLY A 44 -10.64 -6.35 -5.35
CA GLY A 44 -9.88 -6.10 -6.57
C GLY A 44 -10.09 -4.66 -7.04
N LEU A 45 -9.04 -4.04 -7.57
CA LEU A 45 -9.12 -2.69 -8.14
C LEU A 45 -9.38 -2.72 -9.66
N GLY A 46 -9.27 -3.91 -10.30
CA GLY A 46 -9.36 -4.06 -11.75
C GLY A 46 -8.22 -3.34 -12.48
N LEU A 47 -7.09 -3.10 -11.82
CA LEU A 47 -5.96 -2.33 -12.31
C LEU A 47 -4.66 -3.08 -12.16
N ALA A 48 -3.78 -2.93 -13.15
CA ALA A 48 -2.37 -3.29 -13.09
C ALA A 48 -1.51 -2.06 -13.34
N PHE A 49 -0.35 -1.97 -12.68
CA PHE A 49 0.53 -0.81 -12.73
C PHE A 49 1.90 -1.18 -13.31
N GLN A 50 2.55 -0.21 -13.96
CA GLN A 50 3.94 -0.27 -14.36
C GLN A 50 4.60 1.10 -14.16
N ILE A 51 5.61 1.17 -13.31
CA ILE A 51 6.36 2.40 -13.09
C ILE A 51 7.33 2.60 -14.26
N GLU A 52 7.30 3.79 -14.88
CA GLU A 52 8.31 4.20 -15.86
C GLU A 52 9.34 5.13 -15.20
N ARG A 53 10.58 4.69 -15.13
CA ARG A 53 11.71 5.48 -14.57
C ARG A 53 12.17 6.57 -15.53
N THR A 54 11.25 7.47 -15.89
CA THR A 54 11.53 8.60 -16.81
C THR A 54 12.24 9.76 -16.14
N HIS A 55 12.09 9.90 -14.81
CA HIS A 55 12.72 10.97 -14.06
C HIS A 55 14.18 10.62 -13.73
N HIS A 56 15.10 11.56 -13.96
CA HIS A 56 16.54 11.34 -13.82
C HIS A 56 16.96 10.83 -12.42
N TRP A 57 16.30 11.24 -11.35
CA TRP A 57 16.57 10.80 -9.98
C TRP A 57 16.26 9.32 -9.73
N PHE A 58 15.42 8.70 -10.54
CA PHE A 58 14.99 7.31 -10.37
C PHE A 58 15.49 6.39 -11.48
N LYS A 59 16.38 6.86 -12.35
CA LYS A 59 16.91 6.04 -13.45
C LYS A 59 17.80 4.91 -12.96
N ASP A 60 18.57 5.16 -11.90
CA ASP A 60 19.47 4.15 -11.35
C ASP A 60 18.72 3.27 -10.33
N THR A 61 18.59 1.98 -10.69
CA THR A 61 17.98 0.97 -9.82
C THR A 61 18.90 0.56 -8.66
N LYS A 62 20.19 0.88 -8.73
CA LYS A 62 21.15 0.62 -7.65
C LYS A 62 21.04 1.66 -6.52
N GLU A 63 20.51 2.85 -6.83
CA GLU A 63 20.35 3.90 -5.85
C GLU A 63 18.94 3.92 -5.24
N HIS A 64 17.92 3.55 -6.03
CA HIS A 64 16.52 3.64 -5.61
C HIS A 64 15.72 2.41 -6.05
N ILE A 65 14.98 1.83 -5.11
CA ILE A 65 13.95 0.84 -5.36
C ILE A 65 12.60 1.52 -5.19
N LEU A 66 11.69 1.29 -6.13
CA LEU A 66 10.37 1.92 -6.16
C LEU A 66 9.30 0.89 -5.86
N SER A 67 8.22 1.35 -5.24
CA SER A 67 6.99 0.59 -5.01
C SER A 67 5.77 1.48 -5.14
N ILE A 68 4.60 0.87 -5.19
CA ILE A 68 3.33 1.55 -4.94
C ILE A 68 2.83 1.05 -3.60
N ASP A 69 2.76 1.95 -2.61
CA ASP A 69 2.33 1.61 -1.27
C ASP A 69 0.84 1.93 -1.09
N GLY A 70 0.08 0.94 -0.62
CA GLY A 70 -1.29 1.10 -0.18
C GLY A 70 -1.36 1.61 1.26
N ARG A 71 -2.39 2.40 1.53
CA ARG A 71 -2.69 2.92 2.88
C ARG A 71 -4.18 2.87 3.12
N PRO A 72 -4.63 2.57 4.35
CA PRO A 72 -6.03 2.74 4.68
C PRO A 72 -6.43 4.21 4.54
N ARG A 73 -7.68 4.44 4.18
CA ARG A 73 -8.24 5.80 4.16
C ARG A 73 -8.58 6.25 5.58
N SER A 74 -8.54 7.55 5.83
CA SER A 74 -8.89 8.12 7.14
C SER A 74 -10.32 7.77 7.59
N SER A 75 -11.22 7.49 6.65
CA SER A 75 -12.61 7.08 6.92
C SER A 75 -12.79 5.61 7.30
N ILE A 76 -11.73 4.80 7.34
CA ILE A 76 -11.81 3.35 7.64
C ILE A 76 -12.50 3.06 8.99
N TRP A 77 -12.39 3.96 9.96
CA TRP A 77 -13.02 3.83 11.26
C TRP A 77 -14.55 3.78 11.21
N LYS A 78 -15.18 4.26 10.11
CA LYS A 78 -16.62 4.17 9.86
C LYS A 78 -17.06 2.78 9.39
N THR A 79 -16.11 1.91 9.11
CA THR A 79 -16.33 0.52 8.74
C THR A 79 -15.84 -0.39 9.86
N GLY A 80 -16.31 -1.63 9.89
CA GLY A 80 -15.78 -2.65 10.80
C GLY A 80 -14.49 -3.30 10.29
N MET A 81 -13.73 -2.65 9.41
CA MET A 81 -12.65 -3.28 8.66
C MET A 81 -11.27 -2.80 9.10
N ILE A 82 -10.29 -3.71 9.03
CA ILE A 82 -8.87 -3.44 9.24
C ILE A 82 -8.10 -3.99 8.05
N LEU A 83 -7.21 -3.20 7.46
CA LEU A 83 -6.34 -3.65 6.37
C LEU A 83 -5.40 -4.75 6.89
N SER A 84 -5.44 -5.94 6.27
CA SER A 84 -4.83 -7.17 6.82
C SER A 84 -3.30 -7.09 6.93
N ASN A 85 -2.65 -6.42 6.00
CA ASN A 85 -1.19 -6.24 5.94
C ASN A 85 -0.74 -4.80 6.25
N SER A 86 -1.58 -4.03 6.95
CA SER A 86 -1.31 -2.67 7.45
C SER A 86 -0.93 -1.65 6.38
N ALA A 87 0.12 -1.92 5.61
CA ALA A 87 0.61 -1.09 4.51
C ALA A 87 1.06 -2.02 3.36
N PRO A 88 0.13 -2.44 2.48
CA PRO A 88 0.49 -3.27 1.34
C PRO A 88 1.47 -2.54 0.44
N THR A 89 2.55 -3.22 0.10
CA THR A 89 3.58 -2.75 -0.82
C THR A 89 3.47 -3.54 -2.11
N ILE A 90 3.26 -2.85 -3.20
CA ILE A 90 3.24 -3.42 -4.55
C ILE A 90 4.60 -3.17 -5.17
N ASP A 91 5.37 -4.22 -5.34
CA ASP A 91 6.72 -4.17 -5.90
C ASP A 91 6.71 -3.64 -7.34
N GLU A 92 7.75 -2.89 -7.70
CA GLU A 92 7.86 -2.29 -9.04
C GLU A 92 7.70 -3.30 -10.19
N PRO A 93 8.26 -4.54 -10.14
CA PRO A 93 8.09 -5.52 -11.21
C PRO A 93 6.74 -6.23 -11.22
N TYR A 94 5.87 -6.00 -10.22
CA TYR A 94 4.56 -6.64 -10.19
C TYR A 94 3.60 -5.97 -11.19
N THR A 95 3.09 -6.74 -12.14
CA THR A 95 2.17 -6.30 -13.19
C THR A 95 0.82 -7.04 -13.19
N GLY A 96 0.54 -7.77 -12.12
CA GLY A 96 -0.77 -8.40 -11.90
C GLY A 96 -1.83 -7.42 -11.40
N GLU A 97 -3.04 -7.93 -11.20
CA GLU A 97 -4.11 -7.11 -10.61
C GLU A 97 -3.77 -6.72 -9.18
N VAL A 98 -3.89 -5.42 -8.88
CA VAL A 98 -3.77 -4.92 -7.52
C VAL A 98 -5.07 -5.14 -6.76
N SER A 99 -4.96 -5.82 -5.63
CA SER A 99 -6.06 -6.07 -4.71
C SER A 99 -5.63 -5.73 -3.28
N VAL A 100 -6.60 -5.47 -2.42
CA VAL A 100 -6.40 -5.25 -0.99
C VAL A 100 -7.26 -6.19 -0.18
N ILE A 101 -6.72 -6.66 0.95
CA ILE A 101 -7.39 -7.62 1.83
C ILE A 101 -7.65 -6.96 3.18
N PHE A 102 -8.85 -7.15 3.69
CA PHE A 102 -9.29 -6.64 4.98
C PHE A 102 -9.84 -7.74 5.87
N TYR A 103 -9.61 -7.62 7.16
CA TYR A 103 -10.40 -8.32 8.17
C TYR A 103 -11.64 -7.48 8.50
N HIS A 104 -12.81 -8.10 8.53
CA HIS A 104 -14.05 -7.48 9.05
C HIS A 104 -14.18 -7.86 10.53
N VAL A 105 -13.58 -7.03 11.39
CA VAL A 105 -13.44 -7.32 12.83
C VAL A 105 -14.64 -6.88 13.68
N LYS A 106 -15.54 -6.07 13.09
CA LYS A 106 -16.79 -5.64 13.71
C LYS A 106 -17.96 -5.93 12.77
N PRO A 107 -18.51 -7.15 12.80
CA PRO A 107 -19.57 -7.58 11.86
C PRO A 107 -20.84 -6.71 11.91
N GLU A 108 -21.11 -6.04 13.03
CA GLU A 108 -22.23 -5.11 13.23
C GLU A 108 -22.06 -3.77 12.50
N MET A 109 -20.83 -3.46 12.07
CA MET A 109 -20.55 -2.25 11.30
C MET A 109 -20.54 -2.55 9.79
N PRO A 110 -20.80 -1.54 8.94
CA PRO A 110 -20.74 -1.75 7.49
C PRO A 110 -19.32 -2.13 7.04
N ARG A 111 -19.22 -2.95 5.99
CA ARG A 111 -17.98 -3.18 5.26
C ARG A 111 -17.98 -2.40 3.95
N TYR A 112 -16.82 -2.29 3.32
CA TYR A 112 -16.71 -1.77 1.95
C TYR A 112 -17.50 -2.62 0.96
N LYS A 113 -17.93 -2.00 -0.13
CA LYS A 113 -18.63 -2.58 -1.27
C LYS A 113 -17.94 -2.22 -2.57
N VAL A 114 -18.26 -2.97 -3.64
CA VAL A 114 -17.89 -2.55 -5.01
C VAL A 114 -18.36 -1.13 -5.25
N GLY A 115 -17.50 -0.31 -5.83
CA GLY A 115 -17.73 1.13 -6.03
C GLY A 115 -17.22 2.03 -4.90
N ASP A 116 -16.90 1.48 -3.73
CA ASP A 116 -16.31 2.26 -2.64
C ASP A 116 -14.82 2.54 -2.90
N ARG A 117 -14.36 3.68 -2.36
CA ARG A 117 -12.92 3.98 -2.25
C ARG A 117 -12.35 3.20 -1.07
N VAL A 118 -11.66 2.10 -1.36
CA VAL A 118 -11.24 1.12 -0.33
C VAL A 118 -9.84 1.36 0.21
N VAL A 119 -8.97 1.93 -0.60
CA VAL A 119 -7.57 2.17 -0.28
C VAL A 119 -7.09 3.44 -0.97
N GLN A 120 -6.04 4.04 -0.45
CA GLN A 120 -5.32 5.10 -1.13
C GLN A 120 -3.86 4.68 -1.35
N ILE A 121 -3.28 5.11 -2.46
CA ILE A 121 -1.93 4.72 -2.87
C ILE A 121 -1.00 5.92 -3.01
N LYS A 122 0.29 5.66 -2.82
CA LYS A 122 1.38 6.62 -3.06
C LYS A 122 2.60 5.90 -3.61
N LEU A 123 3.55 6.65 -4.15
CA LEU A 123 4.88 6.12 -4.46
C LEU A 123 5.65 5.84 -3.17
N GLY A 124 6.21 4.63 -3.07
CA GLY A 124 7.25 4.27 -2.11
C GLY A 124 8.63 4.38 -2.75
N VAL A 125 9.61 4.82 -2.00
CA VAL A 125 11.00 4.92 -2.43
C VAL A 125 11.88 4.44 -1.29
N THR A 126 12.80 3.53 -1.59
CA THR A 126 13.82 3.07 -0.64
C THR A 126 15.15 2.89 -1.36
N THR A 127 16.24 2.81 -0.60
CA THR A 127 17.57 2.45 -1.11
C THR A 127 17.78 0.96 -0.95
N PRO A 128 18.55 0.30 -1.85
CA PRO A 128 19.01 -1.06 -1.61
C PRO A 128 19.77 -1.18 -0.29
N LEU A 129 19.59 -2.31 0.38
CA LEU A 129 20.31 -2.63 1.61
C LEU A 129 21.22 -3.83 1.34
N GLU A 130 22.45 -3.77 1.85
CA GLU A 130 23.35 -4.91 1.94
C GLU A 130 23.36 -5.36 3.42
N PHE A 131 23.19 -6.66 3.65
CA PHE A 131 23.21 -7.23 5.00
C PHE A 131 24.51 -7.99 5.19
N GLU A 132 25.25 -7.61 6.24
CA GLU A 132 26.48 -8.28 6.67
C GLU A 132 26.21 -8.94 8.03
N GLU A 133 26.48 -10.24 8.13
CA GLU A 133 26.46 -10.96 9.40
C GLU A 133 27.72 -10.65 10.19
N VAL A 134 27.54 -10.13 11.41
CA VAL A 134 28.62 -9.81 12.34
C VAL A 134 28.38 -10.49 13.67
N SER A 135 29.46 -10.80 14.41
CA SER A 135 29.35 -11.39 15.74
C SER A 135 28.90 -10.39 16.81
N GLU A 136 29.20 -9.12 16.61
CA GLU A 136 28.92 -8.07 17.57
C GLU A 136 28.53 -6.77 16.84
N LEU A 137 27.63 -5.99 17.45
CA LEU A 137 27.27 -4.64 17.03
C LEU A 137 27.96 -3.61 17.92
N SER A 138 28.18 -2.43 17.38
CA SER A 138 28.69 -1.30 18.15
C SER A 138 27.73 -0.92 19.29
N GLU A 139 28.28 -0.56 20.45
CA GLU A 139 27.48 -0.04 21.55
C GLU A 139 26.88 1.32 21.20
N THR A 140 25.62 1.54 21.62
CA THR A 140 24.92 2.82 21.47
C THR A 140 24.31 3.23 22.82
N GLU A 141 24.07 4.53 23.02
CA GLU A 141 23.39 5.05 24.20
C GLU A 141 22.02 4.38 24.44
N ARG A 142 21.29 4.06 23.39
CA ARG A 142 20.00 3.38 23.47
C ARG A 142 20.12 1.89 23.76
N GLY A 143 21.19 1.24 23.31
CA GLY A 143 21.40 -0.22 23.43
C GLY A 143 20.17 -1.02 22.98
N SER A 144 19.72 -1.95 23.80
CA SER A 144 18.54 -2.80 23.57
C SER A 144 17.21 -2.17 24.01
N GLY A 145 17.20 -0.91 24.43
CA GLY A 145 16.01 -0.20 24.91
C GLY A 145 14.92 -0.08 23.84
N GLY A 146 13.73 -0.64 24.11
CA GLY A 146 12.57 -0.63 23.23
C GLY A 146 11.27 -0.78 24.02
N PHE A 147 10.13 -0.84 23.31
CA PHE A 147 8.79 -1.11 23.87
C PHE A 147 8.39 -0.21 25.08
N GLY A 148 8.82 1.06 25.07
CA GLY A 148 8.52 2.01 26.12
C GLY A 148 9.51 1.98 27.29
N SER A 149 10.71 1.45 27.12
CA SER A 149 11.77 1.41 28.13
C SER A 149 12.20 2.79 28.68
N THR A 150 11.85 3.88 27.99
CA THR A 150 12.11 5.27 28.41
C THR A 150 10.99 5.89 29.26
N GLY A 151 10.00 5.09 29.65
CA GLY A 151 8.87 5.52 30.49
C GLY A 151 7.68 6.08 29.68
N LYS A 152 6.57 6.32 30.40
CA LYS A 152 5.39 7.02 29.89
C LYS A 152 5.53 8.51 30.13
#